data_6e8e8db6c14d3978aa121253ae468753
#
_entry.id   6e8e8db6c14d3978aa121253ae468753
#
_cell.length_a   1.000
_cell.length_b   1.000
_cell.length_c   1.000
_cell.angle_alpha   90.00
_cell.angle_beta   90.00
_cell.angle_gamma   90.00
#
_symmetry.space_group_name_H-M   'P 1'
#
loop_
_entity.id
_entity.type
_entity.pdbx_description
1 polymer ?
#
loop_
_entity_poly.entity_id
_entity_poly.type
_entity_poly.pdbx_seq_one_letter_code
_entity_poly.pdbx_strand_id
1 'polypeptide(L)'
;DKEKGRVALGLKQKEHNPWEDIEKKYPPGKRVSGKIVKLLPYGAFIEIEEGIEGLIHISEMSWVKNVVDPSEIVNKGDEVEAIVLSIQKDEGKISLGLKQTEHNPWDNIEEKYPIGLHVKAEIRNLTNYGAFVELEPGIEGLIHISDMSWIKKVSHPSELFKKGDVVEAVILSVDKESKKITLGVKQLSANPWDEIEAMFPAGSDISGVVTKITAFGAFVELQNGIEGLIHVSELSEKPFAKVEDIISIGDTVHAKVIKLDPDHKKVSLSVKEYLVNQSLKDEENSSELDSDSYTPAEKKRKGK
;
A
#
# COMPACT_ATOMS: atom_id res chain seq x y z
N ASP A 1 35.41 14.56 60.48
CA ASP A 1 34.32 14.61 61.49
C ASP A 1 34.96 14.73 62.88
N LYS A 2 35.00 15.95 63.42
CA LYS A 2 35.65 16.25 64.68
C LYS A 2 34.97 15.60 65.90
N GLU A 3 33.68 15.33 65.80
CA GLU A 3 32.91 14.70 66.89
C GLU A 3 33.11 13.15 66.93
N LYS A 4 33.46 12.52 65.81
CA LYS A 4 33.68 11.07 65.74
C LYS A 4 35.15 10.67 65.61
N GLY A 5 36.09 11.65 65.66
CA GLY A 5 37.51 11.39 65.47
C GLY A 5 37.90 10.62 64.20
N ARG A 6 37.08 10.75 63.13
CA ARG A 6 37.31 10.04 61.88
C ARG A 6 37.73 11.00 60.79
N VAL A 7 38.79 10.66 60.09
CA VAL A 7 39.28 11.36 58.90
C VAL A 7 38.93 10.50 57.70
N ALA A 8 38.10 11.06 56.80
CA ALA A 8 37.85 10.42 55.52
C ALA A 8 38.90 10.87 54.52
N LEU A 9 39.64 9.92 53.93
CA LEU A 9 40.64 10.16 52.92
C LEU A 9 40.09 9.71 51.58
N GLY A 10 40.05 10.61 50.61
CA GLY A 10 39.61 10.32 49.23
C GLY A 10 40.80 10.23 48.27
N LEU A 11 41.18 9.07 47.85
CA LEU A 11 42.21 8.85 46.80
C LEU A 11 41.82 9.50 45.48
N LYS A 12 40.53 9.46 45.09
CA LYS A 12 39.99 10.06 43.86
C LYS A 12 40.20 11.59 43.77
N GLN A 13 40.40 12.27 44.88
CA GLN A 13 40.65 13.72 44.88
C GLN A 13 42.08 14.11 44.56
N LYS A 14 42.99 13.15 44.46
CA LYS A 14 44.42 13.35 44.14
C LYS A 14 44.69 13.19 42.65
N GLU A 15 43.83 12.57 41.93
CA GLU A 15 43.90 12.39 40.48
C GLU A 15 43.03 13.47 39.79
N HIS A 16 43.51 13.94 38.61
CA HIS A 16 42.72 14.88 37.81
C HIS A 16 41.42 14.19 37.37
N ASN A 17 40.29 14.87 37.61
CA ASN A 17 38.97 14.32 37.26
C ASN A 17 38.88 14.28 35.71
N PRO A 18 38.85 13.11 35.08
CA PRO A 18 38.80 12.99 33.63
C PRO A 18 37.55 13.63 32.98
N TRP A 19 36.50 13.91 33.81
CA TRP A 19 35.29 14.56 33.36
C TRP A 19 35.38 16.08 33.25
N GLU A 20 36.42 16.72 33.79
CA GLU A 20 36.58 18.18 33.73
C GLU A 20 36.80 18.67 32.29
N ASP A 21 37.60 17.95 31.51
CA ASP A 21 37.94 18.28 30.14
C ASP A 21 37.23 17.37 29.07
N ILE A 22 36.24 16.59 29.50
CA ILE A 22 35.61 15.58 28.65
C ILE A 22 34.97 16.19 27.41
N GLU A 23 34.30 17.37 27.54
CA GLU A 23 33.67 18.07 26.44
C GLU A 23 34.66 18.58 25.39
N LYS A 24 35.87 18.96 25.84
CA LYS A 24 36.96 19.38 24.93
C LYS A 24 37.58 18.18 24.20
N LYS A 25 37.67 17.06 24.91
CA LYS A 25 38.30 15.84 24.39
C LYS A 25 37.36 15.09 23.45
N TYR A 26 36.06 15.07 23.74
CA TYR A 26 35.04 14.35 23.00
C TYR A 26 33.86 15.27 22.64
N PRO A 27 34.05 16.31 21.83
CA PRO A 27 32.96 17.18 21.44
C PRO A 27 31.88 16.39 20.67
N PRO A 28 30.60 16.81 20.77
CA PRO A 28 29.52 16.23 19.96
C PRO A 28 29.91 16.17 18.48
N GLY A 29 29.62 15.04 17.81
CA GLY A 29 30.00 14.76 16.44
C GLY A 29 31.39 14.09 16.27
N LYS A 30 32.19 13.98 17.31
CA LYS A 30 33.49 13.30 17.23
C LYS A 30 33.29 11.77 17.13
N ARG A 31 34.05 11.14 16.24
CA ARG A 31 34.20 9.68 16.20
C ARG A 31 35.10 9.19 17.32
N VAL A 32 34.66 8.15 17.98
CA VAL A 32 35.38 7.46 19.06
C VAL A 32 35.29 5.96 18.83
N SER A 33 36.37 5.26 19.15
CA SER A 33 36.37 3.80 19.20
C SER A 33 36.48 3.33 20.64
N GLY A 34 35.88 2.20 20.93
CA GLY A 34 35.93 1.63 22.27
C GLY A 34 35.39 0.21 22.28
N LYS A 35 35.49 -0.42 23.45
CA LYS A 35 35.12 -1.82 23.63
C LYS A 35 33.81 -1.96 24.34
N ILE A 36 32.93 -2.84 23.86
CA ILE A 36 31.67 -3.15 24.51
C ILE A 36 31.91 -3.89 25.82
N VAL A 37 31.59 -3.26 26.94
CA VAL A 37 31.81 -3.84 28.28
C VAL A 37 30.53 -4.49 28.83
N LYS A 38 29.36 -3.96 28.49
CA LYS A 38 28.08 -4.43 29.03
C LYS A 38 26.94 -4.23 28.03
N LEU A 39 26.07 -5.26 27.93
CA LEU A 39 24.81 -5.19 27.17
C LEU A 39 23.65 -5.18 28.15
N LEU A 40 22.69 -4.28 27.93
CA LEU A 40 21.43 -4.17 28.66
C LEU A 40 20.27 -4.07 27.65
N PRO A 41 19.04 -4.43 28.01
CA PRO A 41 17.91 -4.43 27.08
C PRO A 41 17.66 -3.10 26.36
N TYR A 42 18.08 -1.98 26.93
CA TYR A 42 17.92 -0.63 26.36
C TYR A 42 19.14 -0.10 25.64
N GLY A 43 20.27 -0.82 25.65
CA GLY A 43 21.49 -0.37 24.97
C GLY A 43 22.76 -1.08 25.37
N ALA A 44 23.88 -0.66 24.76
CA ALA A 44 25.22 -1.18 25.01
C ALA A 44 26.10 -0.11 25.67
N PHE A 45 26.88 -0.50 26.67
CA PHE A 45 27.91 0.33 27.25
C PHE A 45 29.24 0.05 26.57
N ILE A 46 29.88 1.12 26.14
CA ILE A 46 31.18 1.11 25.47
C ILE A 46 32.20 1.85 26.36
N GLU A 47 33.32 1.24 26.64
CA GLU A 47 34.46 1.88 27.29
C GLU A 47 35.34 2.55 26.22
N ILE A 48 35.39 3.87 26.25
CA ILE A 48 36.18 4.69 25.32
C ILE A 48 37.62 4.78 25.83
N GLU A 49 37.77 5.01 27.11
CA GLU A 49 39.02 5.06 27.85
C GLU A 49 38.80 4.49 29.26
N GLU A 50 39.91 4.16 29.94
CA GLU A 50 39.83 3.61 31.29
C GLU A 50 39.03 4.55 32.21
N GLY A 51 37.90 4.06 32.69
CA GLY A 51 36.98 4.80 33.57
C GLY A 51 36.02 5.77 32.86
N ILE A 52 36.00 5.82 31.54
CA ILE A 52 35.05 6.62 30.75
C ILE A 52 34.15 5.69 29.91
N GLU A 53 32.93 5.51 30.36
CA GLU A 53 31.93 4.70 29.66
C GLU A 53 30.91 5.59 28.94
N GLY A 54 30.52 5.20 27.74
CA GLY A 54 29.41 5.78 26.99
C GLY A 54 28.28 4.78 26.81
N LEU A 55 27.07 5.27 26.60
CA LEU A 55 25.87 4.48 26.33
C LEU A 55 25.46 4.65 24.86
N ILE A 56 25.33 3.54 24.15
CA ILE A 56 24.67 3.45 22.84
C ILE A 56 23.26 2.91 23.10
N HIS A 57 22.26 3.77 23.00
CA HIS A 57 20.85 3.35 23.13
C HIS A 57 20.43 2.48 21.93
N ILE A 58 19.48 1.54 22.10
CA ILE A 58 19.03 0.65 21.01
C ILE A 58 18.55 1.42 19.78
N SER A 59 17.89 2.58 19.95
CA SER A 59 17.44 3.44 18.86
C SER A 59 18.59 4.08 18.05
N GLU A 60 19.80 4.08 18.62
CA GLU A 60 21.01 4.65 18.02
C GLU A 60 21.97 3.60 17.44
N MET A 61 21.54 2.32 17.40
CA MET A 61 22.37 1.21 16.91
C MET A 61 22.25 0.96 15.41
N SER A 62 21.06 1.13 14.83
CA SER A 62 20.85 0.86 13.41
C SER A 62 19.87 1.85 12.76
N TRP A 63 20.11 2.18 11.47
CA TRP A 63 19.14 2.89 10.63
C TRP A 63 18.09 1.95 10.05
N VAL A 64 18.46 0.68 9.90
CA VAL A 64 17.81 -0.34 9.06
C VAL A 64 16.94 -1.28 9.88
N LYS A 65 17.42 -1.69 11.04
CA LYS A 65 16.71 -2.65 11.90
C LYS A 65 16.07 -1.94 13.09
N ASN A 66 14.84 -2.32 13.39
CA ASN A 66 14.26 -2.03 14.70
C ASN A 66 14.87 -3.01 15.70
N VAL A 67 15.97 -2.60 16.34
CA VAL A 67 16.73 -3.41 17.28
C VAL A 67 15.91 -3.61 18.54
N VAL A 68 15.66 -4.85 18.90
CA VAL A 68 14.95 -5.22 20.15
C VAL A 68 15.96 -5.60 21.22
N ASP A 69 17.04 -6.25 20.84
CA ASP A 69 18.14 -6.64 21.72
C ASP A 69 19.47 -6.17 21.14
N PRO A 70 20.30 -5.44 21.90
CA PRO A 70 21.63 -5.00 21.44
C PRO A 70 22.53 -6.11 20.94
N SER A 71 22.36 -7.34 21.42
CA SER A 71 23.14 -8.51 20.99
C SER A 71 22.91 -8.90 19.51
N GLU A 72 21.86 -8.36 18.86
CA GLU A 72 21.64 -8.54 17.43
C GLU A 72 22.63 -7.76 16.55
N ILE A 73 23.27 -6.72 17.13
CA ILE A 73 24.18 -5.83 16.40
C ILE A 73 25.60 -5.93 16.93
N VAL A 74 25.80 -5.99 18.26
CA VAL A 74 27.10 -5.99 18.89
C VAL A 74 27.17 -7.03 20.00
N ASN A 75 28.38 -7.58 20.23
CA ASN A 75 28.62 -8.52 21.33
C ASN A 75 29.53 -7.89 22.39
N LYS A 76 29.44 -8.44 23.61
CA LYS A 76 30.36 -8.05 24.66
C LYS A 76 31.80 -8.39 24.27
N GLY A 77 32.67 -7.39 24.32
CA GLY A 77 34.07 -7.51 23.98
C GLY A 77 34.41 -7.03 22.56
N ASP A 78 33.40 -6.74 21.74
CA ASP A 78 33.60 -6.17 20.41
C ASP A 78 34.18 -4.76 20.51
N GLU A 79 35.09 -4.43 19.60
CA GLU A 79 35.59 -3.06 19.41
C GLU A 79 34.76 -2.40 18.32
N VAL A 80 34.10 -1.28 18.65
CA VAL A 80 33.20 -0.58 17.75
C VAL A 80 33.53 0.91 17.67
N GLU A 81 33.26 1.50 16.49
CA GLU A 81 33.30 2.95 16.32
C GLU A 81 31.92 3.54 16.54
N ALA A 82 31.86 4.65 17.28
CA ALA A 82 30.63 5.38 17.55
C ALA A 82 30.85 6.89 17.44
N ILE A 83 29.78 7.64 17.28
CA ILE A 83 29.81 9.10 17.29
C ILE A 83 29.24 9.62 18.59
N VAL A 84 29.90 10.62 19.18
CA VAL A 84 29.44 11.31 20.38
C VAL A 84 28.21 12.15 20.04
N LEU A 85 27.06 11.84 20.63
CA LEU A 85 25.82 12.58 20.44
C LEU A 85 25.67 13.71 21.47
N SER A 86 25.87 13.38 22.74
CA SER A 86 25.77 14.33 23.85
C SER A 86 26.58 13.90 25.06
N ILE A 87 26.97 14.85 25.86
CA ILE A 87 27.71 14.63 27.10
C ILE A 87 26.92 15.26 28.25
N GLN A 88 26.69 14.50 29.29
CA GLN A 88 26.09 14.94 30.56
C GLN A 88 27.16 14.84 31.64
N LYS A 89 27.91 15.91 31.79
CA LYS A 89 29.06 15.99 32.70
C LYS A 89 28.67 15.74 34.15
N ASP A 90 27.54 16.30 34.57
CA ASP A 90 27.06 16.21 35.97
C ASP A 90 26.64 14.77 36.35
N GLU A 91 26.17 14.00 35.33
CA GLU A 91 25.76 12.61 35.50
C GLU A 91 26.87 11.61 35.15
N GLY A 92 27.99 12.08 34.64
CA GLY A 92 29.08 11.21 34.17
C GLY A 92 28.62 10.27 33.04
N LYS A 93 27.83 10.76 32.10
CA LYS A 93 27.27 9.98 30.99
C LYS A 93 27.63 10.58 29.64
N ILE A 94 28.00 9.73 28.70
CA ILE A 94 28.19 10.07 27.30
C ILE A 94 27.20 9.26 26.48
N SER A 95 26.37 9.94 25.71
CA SER A 95 25.47 9.29 24.73
C SER A 95 26.21 9.15 23.40
N LEU A 96 26.21 7.96 22.87
CA LEU A 96 26.89 7.59 21.65
C LEU A 96 25.90 7.01 20.63
N GLY A 97 26.21 7.17 19.36
CA GLY A 97 25.45 6.56 18.30
C GLY A 97 26.32 5.75 17.36
N LEU A 98 25.91 4.54 17.09
CA LEU A 98 26.56 3.63 16.15
C LEU A 98 26.07 3.89 14.72
N LYS A 99 24.77 4.07 14.54
CA LYS A 99 24.15 4.29 13.23
C LYS A 99 24.69 5.50 12.47
N GLN A 100 25.19 6.54 13.17
CA GLN A 100 25.74 7.74 12.57
C GLN A 100 27.13 7.51 11.96
N THR A 101 27.79 6.38 12.23
CA THR A 101 29.03 6.00 11.58
C THR A 101 28.81 5.53 10.14
N GLU A 102 27.60 5.05 9.85
CA GLU A 102 27.15 4.62 8.54
C GLU A 102 26.33 5.72 7.85
N HIS A 103 26.29 5.66 6.51
CA HIS A 103 25.46 6.57 5.74
C HIS A 103 23.97 6.27 6.02
N ASN A 104 23.21 7.31 6.33
CA ASN A 104 21.78 7.17 6.53
C ASN A 104 21.08 6.90 5.18
N PRO A 105 20.46 5.74 4.96
CA PRO A 105 19.85 5.40 3.68
C PRO A 105 18.68 6.31 3.30
N TRP A 106 18.13 7.06 4.27
CA TRP A 106 17.04 8.02 4.04
C TRP A 106 17.53 9.41 3.56
N ASP A 107 18.84 9.70 3.54
CA ASP A 107 19.32 11.03 3.15
C ASP A 107 19.09 11.31 1.66
N ASN A 108 19.26 10.31 0.80
CA ASN A 108 19.08 10.41 -0.64
C ASN A 108 17.86 9.61 -1.13
N ILE A 109 16.87 9.37 -0.25
CA ILE A 109 15.74 8.48 -0.55
C ILE A 109 14.89 8.99 -1.71
N GLU A 110 14.67 10.29 -1.80
CA GLU A 110 13.85 10.92 -2.84
C GLU A 110 14.52 10.85 -4.22
N GLU A 111 15.86 10.95 -4.27
CA GLU A 111 16.61 10.78 -5.51
C GLU A 111 16.63 9.32 -5.96
N LYS A 112 16.73 8.40 -5.01
CA LYS A 112 16.76 6.96 -5.28
C LYS A 112 15.41 6.39 -5.66
N TYR A 113 14.34 6.90 -5.03
CA TYR A 113 12.95 6.47 -5.24
C TYR A 113 12.05 7.64 -5.62
N PRO A 114 12.26 8.24 -6.80
CA PRO A 114 11.40 9.33 -7.27
C PRO A 114 9.95 8.84 -7.47
N ILE A 115 9.00 9.74 -7.28
CA ILE A 115 7.58 9.48 -7.53
C ILE A 115 7.39 9.00 -8.97
N GLY A 116 6.61 7.95 -9.16
CA GLY A 116 6.36 7.32 -10.46
C GLY A 116 7.38 6.24 -10.84
N LEU A 117 8.41 6.00 -10.04
CA LEU A 117 9.35 4.91 -10.29
C LEU A 117 8.68 3.54 -10.08
N HIS A 118 8.88 2.64 -11.04
CA HIS A 118 8.47 1.24 -10.92
C HIS A 118 9.53 0.46 -10.14
N VAL A 119 9.11 -0.23 -9.11
CA VAL A 119 9.98 -1.00 -8.22
C VAL A 119 9.42 -2.39 -7.98
N LYS A 120 10.33 -3.33 -7.68
CA LYS A 120 9.98 -4.66 -7.19
C LYS A 120 10.28 -4.71 -5.70
N ALA A 121 9.33 -5.18 -4.92
CA ALA A 121 9.45 -5.24 -3.47
C ALA A 121 8.89 -6.55 -2.93
N GLU A 122 9.49 -7.06 -1.86
CA GLU A 122 9.03 -8.29 -1.20
C GLU A 122 8.05 -7.96 -0.09
N ILE A 123 6.92 -8.68 -0.04
CA ILE A 123 5.91 -8.51 1.01
C ILE A 123 6.43 -9.11 2.32
N ARG A 124 6.66 -8.26 3.31
CA ARG A 124 7.11 -8.65 4.65
C ARG A 124 5.97 -8.91 5.61
N ASN A 125 4.93 -8.09 5.54
CA ASN A 125 3.80 -8.21 6.44
C ASN A 125 2.49 -7.73 5.80
N LEU A 126 1.36 -8.34 6.21
CA LEU A 126 0.02 -7.98 5.78
C LEU A 126 -0.80 -7.53 6.99
N THR A 127 -1.45 -6.38 6.87
CA THR A 127 -2.34 -5.80 7.89
C THR A 127 -3.70 -5.51 7.29
N ASN A 128 -4.71 -5.20 8.10
CA ASN A 128 -6.06 -4.91 7.62
C ASN A 128 -6.14 -3.71 6.68
N TYR A 129 -5.20 -2.77 6.74
CA TYR A 129 -5.20 -1.55 5.94
C TYR A 129 -4.21 -1.56 4.78
N GLY A 130 -3.31 -2.55 4.71
CA GLY A 130 -2.33 -2.62 3.63
C GLY A 130 -1.27 -3.69 3.78
N ALA A 131 -0.39 -3.78 2.78
CA ALA A 131 0.77 -4.64 2.73
C ALA A 131 2.05 -3.84 2.97
N PHE A 132 2.86 -4.27 3.92
CA PHE A 132 4.21 -3.76 4.11
C PHE A 132 5.16 -4.52 3.20
N VAL A 133 5.92 -3.78 2.42
CA VAL A 133 6.89 -4.31 1.47
C VAL A 133 8.28 -3.78 1.78
N GLU A 134 9.30 -4.59 1.58
CA GLU A 134 10.68 -4.19 1.73
C GLU A 134 11.28 -3.92 0.35
N LEU A 135 11.73 -2.70 0.14
CA LEU A 135 12.43 -2.27 -1.07
C LEU A 135 13.92 -2.63 -0.98
N GLU A 136 14.51 -2.33 0.16
CA GLU A 136 15.88 -2.66 0.54
C GLU A 136 15.94 -2.92 2.04
N PRO A 137 17.00 -3.57 2.54
CA PRO A 137 17.15 -3.78 3.97
C PRO A 137 16.99 -2.48 4.75
N GLY A 138 15.88 -2.38 5.52
CA GLY A 138 15.51 -1.23 6.34
C GLY A 138 14.79 -0.09 5.65
N ILE A 139 14.45 -0.22 4.38
CA ILE A 139 13.56 0.68 3.67
C ILE A 139 12.26 -0.04 3.39
N GLU A 140 11.27 0.23 4.21
CA GLU A 140 9.93 -0.35 4.06
C GLU A 140 8.98 0.63 3.39
N GLY A 141 8.11 0.08 2.56
CA GLY A 141 7.01 0.80 1.93
C GLY A 141 5.66 0.20 2.32
N LEU A 142 4.60 0.96 2.14
CA LEU A 142 3.23 0.56 2.38
C LEU A 142 2.43 0.63 1.09
N ILE A 143 1.79 -0.48 0.73
CA ILE A 143 0.75 -0.54 -0.29
C ILE A 143 -0.59 -0.54 0.45
N HIS A 144 -1.32 0.58 0.41
CA HIS A 144 -2.63 0.66 1.03
C HIS A 144 -3.66 -0.18 0.24
N ILE A 145 -4.70 -0.71 0.90
CA ILE A 145 -5.72 -1.54 0.25
C ILE A 145 -6.42 -0.83 -0.92
N SER A 146 -6.61 0.49 -0.84
CA SER A 146 -7.17 1.31 -1.92
C SER A 146 -6.28 1.41 -3.17
N ASP A 147 -4.98 1.11 -3.02
CA ASP A 147 -3.98 1.21 -4.08
C ASP A 147 -3.56 -0.15 -4.66
N MET A 148 -4.28 -1.21 -4.28
CA MET A 148 -4.04 -2.57 -4.76
C MET A 148 -4.80 -2.91 -6.04
N SER A 149 -6.03 -2.41 -6.20
CA SER A 149 -6.87 -2.72 -7.37
C SER A 149 -7.77 -1.55 -7.77
N TRP A 150 -7.96 -1.35 -9.10
CA TRP A 150 -8.95 -0.44 -9.64
C TRP A 150 -10.37 -0.98 -9.56
N ILE A 151 -10.50 -2.31 -9.66
CA ILE A 151 -11.75 -3.02 -9.94
C ILE A 151 -12.29 -3.68 -8.67
N LYS A 152 -11.46 -4.51 -8.02
CA LYS A 152 -11.90 -5.25 -6.83
C LYS A 152 -11.84 -4.36 -5.59
N LYS A 153 -12.94 -4.35 -4.84
CA LYS A 153 -12.93 -3.83 -3.47
C LYS A 153 -12.24 -4.84 -2.57
N VAL A 154 -10.95 -4.63 -2.36
CA VAL A 154 -10.13 -5.48 -1.49
C VAL A 154 -10.53 -5.22 -0.04
N SER A 155 -10.94 -6.26 0.68
CA SER A 155 -11.27 -6.14 2.11
C SER A 155 -10.05 -6.43 2.99
N HIS A 156 -9.17 -7.31 2.51
CA HIS A 156 -7.90 -7.62 3.17
C HIS A 156 -6.82 -7.93 2.14
N PRO A 157 -5.58 -7.44 2.32
CA PRO A 157 -4.48 -7.68 1.36
C PRO A 157 -4.18 -9.14 1.05
N SER A 158 -4.49 -10.06 1.98
CA SER A 158 -4.31 -11.51 1.78
C SER A 158 -5.18 -12.12 0.68
N GLU A 159 -6.17 -11.37 0.17
CA GLU A 159 -6.97 -11.79 -0.99
C GLU A 159 -6.16 -11.75 -2.30
N LEU A 160 -5.14 -10.89 -2.35
CA LEU A 160 -4.31 -10.66 -3.54
C LEU A 160 -2.87 -11.15 -3.36
N PHE A 161 -2.33 -11.07 -2.16
CA PHE A 161 -0.91 -11.26 -1.88
C PHE A 161 -0.66 -12.17 -0.68
N LYS A 162 0.52 -12.78 -0.67
CA LYS A 162 1.02 -13.58 0.46
C LYS A 162 2.33 -13.00 0.97
N LYS A 163 2.64 -13.27 2.22
CA LYS A 163 3.95 -12.94 2.79
C LYS A 163 5.05 -13.67 2.03
N GLY A 164 6.08 -12.94 1.61
CA GLY A 164 7.19 -13.43 0.81
C GLY A 164 7.00 -13.30 -0.71
N ASP A 165 5.82 -12.87 -1.18
CA ASP A 165 5.61 -12.61 -2.59
C ASP A 165 6.41 -11.36 -3.01
N VAL A 166 6.96 -11.40 -4.23
CA VAL A 166 7.60 -10.22 -4.85
C VAL A 166 6.56 -9.56 -5.74
N VAL A 167 6.24 -8.31 -5.44
CA VAL A 167 5.27 -7.50 -6.18
C VAL A 167 5.94 -6.35 -6.89
N GLU A 168 5.44 -6.03 -8.08
CA GLU A 168 5.76 -4.78 -8.76
C GLU A 168 4.82 -3.69 -8.27
N ALA A 169 5.34 -2.51 -8.02
CA ALA A 169 4.57 -1.36 -7.56
C ALA A 169 5.19 -0.05 -8.06
N VAL A 170 4.42 1.02 -8.02
CA VAL A 170 4.84 2.37 -8.37
C VAL A 170 4.96 3.20 -7.11
N ILE A 171 6.01 4.00 -6.99
CA ILE A 171 6.18 4.95 -5.89
C ILE A 171 5.15 6.08 -6.03
N LEU A 172 4.30 6.24 -5.03
CA LEU A 172 3.28 7.30 -5.00
C LEU A 172 3.72 8.51 -4.19
N SER A 173 4.36 8.27 -3.06
CA SER A 173 4.92 9.33 -2.22
C SER A 173 6.07 8.81 -1.37
N VAL A 174 7.00 9.71 -1.04
CA VAL A 174 8.13 9.48 -0.16
C VAL A 174 8.10 10.53 0.94
N ASP A 175 8.10 10.09 2.18
CA ASP A 175 8.17 10.94 3.36
C ASP A 175 9.46 10.62 4.13
N LYS A 176 10.44 11.48 3.97
CA LYS A 176 11.77 11.35 4.60
C LYS A 176 11.71 11.50 6.12
N GLU A 177 10.84 12.40 6.61
CA GLU A 177 10.72 12.69 8.05
C GLU A 177 10.07 11.53 8.80
N SER A 178 8.96 11.02 8.27
CA SER A 178 8.23 9.88 8.84
C SER A 178 8.84 8.53 8.47
N LYS A 179 9.87 8.51 7.61
CA LYS A 179 10.48 7.30 7.04
C LYS A 179 9.45 6.34 6.46
N LYS A 180 8.58 6.87 5.57
CA LYS A 180 7.51 6.12 4.93
C LYS A 180 7.54 6.30 3.42
N ILE A 181 7.40 5.21 2.69
CA ILE A 181 7.21 5.20 1.24
C ILE A 181 5.83 4.60 0.97
N THR A 182 5.00 5.32 0.23
CA THR A 182 3.70 4.80 -0.22
C THR A 182 3.83 4.29 -1.64
N LEU A 183 3.32 3.10 -1.85
CA LEU A 183 3.37 2.38 -3.12
C LEU A 183 1.96 2.04 -3.59
N GLY A 184 1.82 1.90 -4.90
CA GLY A 184 0.56 1.43 -5.49
C GLY A 184 0.81 0.41 -6.58
N VAL A 185 -0.03 -0.61 -6.61
CA VAL A 185 0.00 -1.67 -7.63
C VAL A 185 -0.97 -1.33 -8.76
N LYS A 186 -2.12 -0.76 -8.44
CA LYS A 186 -3.15 -0.43 -9.44
C LYS A 186 -2.64 0.55 -10.51
N GLN A 187 -1.67 1.41 -10.18
CA GLN A 187 -1.09 2.38 -11.11
C GLN A 187 -0.18 1.76 -12.18
N LEU A 188 0.17 0.47 -12.04
CA LEU A 188 0.88 -0.28 -13.09
C LEU A 188 0.03 -0.51 -14.34
N SER A 189 -1.29 -0.49 -14.20
CA SER A 189 -2.24 -0.60 -15.29
C SER A 189 -3.03 0.69 -15.47
N ALA A 190 -3.46 0.98 -16.69
CA ALA A 190 -4.38 2.08 -16.94
C ALA A 190 -5.64 1.90 -16.09
N ASN A 191 -6.17 3.01 -15.58
CA ASN A 191 -7.43 2.98 -14.85
C ASN A 191 -8.58 2.69 -15.82
N PRO A 192 -9.26 1.54 -15.72
CA PRO A 192 -10.33 1.19 -16.65
C PRO A 192 -11.55 2.11 -16.55
N TRP A 193 -11.65 2.89 -15.46
CA TRP A 193 -12.73 3.86 -15.27
C TRP A 193 -12.53 5.15 -16.07
N ASP A 194 -11.30 5.47 -16.50
CA ASP A 194 -11.03 6.64 -17.34
C ASP A 194 -11.59 6.45 -18.77
N GLU A 195 -11.65 5.21 -19.24
CA GLU A 195 -12.17 4.85 -20.55
C GLU A 195 -13.57 4.21 -20.49
N ILE A 196 -14.22 4.19 -19.33
CA ILE A 196 -15.50 3.49 -19.11
C ILE A 196 -16.60 3.96 -20.08
N GLU A 197 -16.65 5.27 -20.37
CA GLU A 197 -17.63 5.87 -21.28
C GLU A 197 -17.40 5.45 -22.74
N ALA A 198 -16.13 5.24 -23.12
CA ALA A 198 -15.80 4.73 -24.45
C ALA A 198 -16.08 3.22 -24.58
N MET A 199 -15.83 2.46 -23.50
CA MET A 199 -16.08 1.02 -23.49
C MET A 199 -17.57 0.65 -23.41
N PHE A 200 -18.34 1.41 -22.59
CA PHE A 200 -19.74 1.16 -22.35
C PHE A 200 -20.56 2.46 -22.49
N PRO A 201 -20.74 2.98 -23.71
CA PRO A 201 -21.55 4.19 -23.90
C PRO A 201 -22.95 4.02 -23.31
N ALA A 202 -23.50 5.10 -22.73
CA ALA A 202 -24.88 5.07 -22.26
C ALA A 202 -25.82 4.70 -23.42
N GLY A 203 -26.74 3.76 -23.18
CA GLY A 203 -27.62 3.22 -24.20
C GLY A 203 -27.04 2.05 -25.02
N SER A 204 -25.79 1.63 -24.80
CA SER A 204 -25.22 0.46 -25.48
C SER A 204 -25.74 -0.85 -24.89
N ASP A 205 -25.84 -1.86 -25.74
CA ASP A 205 -26.20 -3.23 -25.36
C ASP A 205 -24.93 -3.98 -24.94
N ILE A 206 -24.94 -4.60 -23.77
CA ILE A 206 -23.81 -5.34 -23.21
C ILE A 206 -24.26 -6.69 -22.67
N SER A 207 -23.30 -7.58 -22.49
CA SER A 207 -23.49 -8.87 -21.81
C SER A 207 -22.52 -9.02 -20.64
N GLY A 208 -22.97 -9.68 -19.59
CA GLY A 208 -22.14 -9.97 -18.43
C GLY A 208 -22.64 -11.17 -17.65
N VAL A 209 -21.84 -11.61 -16.67
CA VAL A 209 -22.16 -12.78 -15.84
C VAL A 209 -22.60 -12.31 -14.46
N VAL A 210 -23.70 -12.87 -13.95
CA VAL A 210 -24.22 -12.57 -12.61
C VAL A 210 -23.26 -13.12 -11.55
N THR A 211 -22.65 -12.25 -10.75
CA THR A 211 -21.72 -12.62 -9.69
C THR A 211 -22.37 -12.68 -8.31
N LYS A 212 -23.36 -11.81 -8.08
CA LYS A 212 -24.02 -11.71 -6.78
C LYS A 212 -25.47 -11.25 -6.91
N ILE A 213 -26.35 -11.84 -6.13
CA ILE A 213 -27.76 -11.43 -6.02
C ILE A 213 -28.02 -10.85 -4.63
N THR A 214 -28.79 -9.78 -4.60
CA THR A 214 -29.22 -9.09 -3.37
C THR A 214 -30.71 -8.74 -3.45
N ALA A 215 -31.31 -8.38 -2.33
CA ALA A 215 -32.73 -8.00 -2.28
C ALA A 215 -33.07 -6.77 -3.16
N PHE A 216 -32.11 -5.91 -3.48
CA PHE A 216 -32.31 -4.69 -4.28
C PHE A 216 -31.87 -4.83 -5.75
N GLY A 217 -31.30 -5.98 -6.15
CA GLY A 217 -30.86 -6.21 -7.52
C GLY A 217 -29.74 -7.24 -7.64
N ALA A 218 -29.18 -7.34 -8.85
CA ALA A 218 -28.10 -8.24 -9.19
C ALA A 218 -26.85 -7.50 -9.63
N PHE A 219 -25.69 -7.99 -9.19
CA PHE A 219 -24.38 -7.55 -9.66
C PHE A 219 -23.95 -8.44 -10.84
N VAL A 220 -23.51 -7.80 -11.89
CA VAL A 220 -23.10 -8.44 -13.14
C VAL A 220 -21.67 -8.03 -13.45
N GLU A 221 -20.79 -9.00 -13.59
CA GLU A 221 -19.41 -8.78 -14.04
C GLU A 221 -19.40 -8.59 -15.55
N LEU A 222 -18.91 -7.43 -15.97
CA LEU A 222 -18.72 -7.03 -17.35
C LEU A 222 -17.31 -7.34 -17.82
N GLN A 223 -16.96 -6.89 -19.02
CA GLN A 223 -15.58 -6.98 -19.52
C GLN A 223 -14.60 -6.25 -18.57
N ASN A 224 -13.37 -6.73 -18.54
CA ASN A 224 -12.29 -6.20 -17.69
C ASN A 224 -12.58 -6.24 -16.18
N GLY A 225 -13.53 -7.09 -15.73
CA GLY A 225 -13.85 -7.28 -14.30
C GLY A 225 -14.65 -6.12 -13.68
N ILE A 226 -15.19 -5.21 -14.50
CA ILE A 226 -16.04 -4.13 -14.02
C ILE A 226 -17.38 -4.70 -13.60
N GLU A 227 -17.86 -4.33 -12.42
CA GLU A 227 -19.18 -4.74 -11.93
C GLU A 227 -20.24 -3.70 -12.26
N GLY A 228 -21.33 -4.16 -12.92
CA GLY A 228 -22.56 -3.41 -13.13
C GLY A 228 -23.64 -3.84 -12.15
N LEU A 229 -24.57 -2.95 -11.86
CA LEU A 229 -25.74 -3.22 -11.03
C LEU A 229 -27.01 -3.15 -11.86
N ILE A 230 -27.80 -4.23 -11.85
CA ILE A 230 -29.16 -4.26 -12.34
C ILE A 230 -30.07 -4.11 -11.12
N HIS A 231 -30.72 -2.95 -10.99
CA HIS A 231 -31.68 -2.76 -9.91
C HIS A 231 -32.93 -3.66 -10.11
N VAL A 232 -33.61 -4.04 -9.02
CA VAL A 232 -34.78 -4.91 -9.06
C VAL A 232 -35.86 -4.41 -10.02
N SER A 233 -36.08 -3.10 -10.16
CA SER A 233 -37.01 -2.48 -11.09
C SER A 233 -36.65 -2.63 -12.57
N GLU A 234 -35.36 -2.92 -12.85
CA GLU A 234 -34.80 -3.01 -14.19
C GLU A 234 -34.57 -4.44 -14.70
N LEU A 235 -34.98 -5.44 -13.89
CA LEU A 235 -34.82 -6.86 -14.23
C LEU A 235 -35.96 -7.37 -15.13
N SER A 236 -37.23 -6.98 -14.88
CA SER A 236 -38.38 -7.47 -15.60
C SER A 236 -39.51 -6.45 -15.58
N GLU A 237 -40.34 -6.46 -16.63
CA GLU A 237 -41.59 -5.72 -16.68
C GLU A 237 -42.71 -6.38 -15.84
N LYS A 238 -42.61 -7.71 -15.70
CA LYS A 238 -43.60 -8.48 -14.93
C LYS A 238 -43.24 -8.46 -13.44
N PRO A 239 -44.24 -8.33 -12.55
CA PRO A 239 -43.96 -8.41 -11.12
C PRO A 239 -43.47 -9.81 -10.74
N PHE A 240 -42.43 -9.86 -9.91
CA PHE A 240 -41.84 -11.09 -9.38
C PHE A 240 -41.60 -10.96 -7.87
N ALA A 241 -41.51 -12.08 -7.17
CA ALA A 241 -41.36 -12.07 -5.72
C ALA A 241 -39.92 -11.91 -5.26
N LYS A 242 -38.97 -12.53 -5.97
CA LYS A 242 -37.52 -12.50 -5.64
C LYS A 242 -36.69 -12.39 -6.90
N VAL A 243 -35.53 -11.76 -6.77
CA VAL A 243 -34.56 -11.62 -7.88
C VAL A 243 -34.07 -12.99 -8.37
N GLU A 244 -33.97 -13.96 -7.47
CA GLU A 244 -33.56 -15.34 -7.76
C GLU A 244 -34.55 -16.13 -8.62
N ASP A 245 -35.82 -15.65 -8.71
CA ASP A 245 -36.85 -16.26 -9.58
C ASP A 245 -36.65 -15.91 -11.06
N ILE A 246 -35.85 -14.86 -11.36
CA ILE A 246 -35.62 -14.36 -12.72
C ILE A 246 -34.22 -14.73 -13.19
N ILE A 247 -33.18 -14.61 -12.32
CA ILE A 247 -31.80 -14.83 -12.67
C ILE A 247 -31.07 -15.59 -11.56
N SER A 248 -30.07 -16.37 -11.94
CA SER A 248 -29.22 -17.13 -11.02
C SER A 248 -27.76 -16.66 -11.08
N ILE A 249 -27.01 -16.91 -10.01
CA ILE A 249 -25.56 -16.64 -10.01
C ILE A 249 -24.90 -17.53 -11.06
N GLY A 250 -24.06 -16.93 -11.91
CA GLY A 250 -23.40 -17.60 -13.04
C GLY A 250 -24.12 -17.48 -14.38
N ASP A 251 -25.35 -16.94 -14.39
CA ASP A 251 -26.08 -16.72 -15.63
C ASP A 251 -25.46 -15.57 -16.44
N THR A 252 -25.44 -15.73 -17.77
CA THR A 252 -25.08 -14.64 -18.67
C THR A 252 -26.32 -13.81 -18.96
N VAL A 253 -26.28 -12.54 -18.65
CA VAL A 253 -27.39 -11.59 -18.81
C VAL A 253 -27.02 -10.55 -19.85
N HIS A 254 -27.97 -10.28 -20.76
CA HIS A 254 -27.89 -9.16 -21.68
C HIS A 254 -28.64 -7.97 -21.11
N ALA A 255 -28.02 -6.81 -21.11
CA ALA A 255 -28.60 -5.61 -20.52
C ALA A 255 -28.16 -4.37 -21.28
N LYS A 256 -28.88 -3.27 -21.11
CA LYS A 256 -28.55 -1.96 -21.63
C LYS A 256 -27.92 -1.10 -20.54
N VAL A 257 -26.90 -0.31 -20.89
CA VAL A 257 -26.30 0.67 -19.99
C VAL A 257 -27.22 1.85 -19.85
N ILE A 258 -27.76 2.08 -18.65
CA ILE A 258 -28.62 3.24 -18.35
C ILE A 258 -27.75 4.45 -17.97
N LYS A 259 -26.84 4.24 -17.02
CA LYS A 259 -26.05 5.31 -16.42
C LYS A 259 -24.67 4.81 -16.03
N LEU A 260 -23.69 5.66 -16.29
CA LEU A 260 -22.30 5.51 -15.82
C LEU A 260 -22.01 6.54 -14.73
N ASP A 261 -21.34 6.13 -13.70
CA ASP A 261 -20.83 6.99 -12.63
C ASP A 261 -19.38 6.61 -12.35
N PRO A 262 -18.44 7.18 -13.11
CA PRO A 262 -17.01 6.88 -12.96
C PRO A 262 -16.45 7.23 -11.58
N ASP A 263 -16.93 8.33 -11.00
CA ASP A 263 -16.47 8.81 -9.68
C ASP A 263 -16.79 7.84 -8.56
N HIS A 264 -17.99 7.25 -8.61
CA HIS A 264 -18.45 6.26 -7.61
C HIS A 264 -18.21 4.81 -8.06
N LYS A 265 -17.58 4.61 -9.22
CA LYS A 265 -17.31 3.29 -9.80
C LYS A 265 -18.57 2.43 -9.91
N LYS A 266 -19.61 2.98 -10.54
CA LYS A 266 -20.90 2.32 -10.71
C LYS A 266 -21.36 2.35 -12.15
N VAL A 267 -21.84 1.20 -12.64
CA VAL A 267 -22.52 1.04 -13.92
C VAL A 267 -23.93 0.56 -13.65
N SER A 268 -24.94 1.31 -14.04
CA SER A 268 -26.34 0.93 -13.91
C SER A 268 -26.84 0.31 -15.20
N LEU A 269 -27.46 -0.85 -15.09
CA LEU A 269 -27.89 -1.70 -16.21
C LEU A 269 -29.37 -1.97 -16.15
N SER A 270 -30.02 -2.16 -17.31
CA SER A 270 -31.40 -2.57 -17.46
C SER A 270 -31.55 -3.74 -18.44
N VAL A 271 -32.11 -4.83 -17.97
CA VAL A 271 -32.55 -5.95 -18.79
C VAL A 271 -33.85 -5.59 -19.49
N LYS A 272 -34.74 -4.87 -18.79
CA LYS A 272 -36.01 -4.41 -19.28
C LYS A 272 -35.88 -3.57 -20.55
N GLU A 273 -35.03 -2.53 -20.52
CA GLU A 273 -34.77 -1.67 -21.69
C GLU A 273 -34.09 -2.43 -22.86
N TYR A 274 -33.26 -3.41 -22.55
CA TYR A 274 -32.67 -4.28 -23.56
C TYR A 274 -33.74 -5.08 -24.30
N LEU A 275 -34.67 -5.73 -23.57
CA LEU A 275 -35.76 -6.54 -24.16
C LEU A 275 -36.72 -5.69 -24.99
N VAL A 276 -37.11 -4.49 -24.50
CA VAL A 276 -37.95 -3.56 -25.28
C VAL A 276 -37.29 -3.18 -26.60
N ASN A 277 -35.99 -2.86 -26.60
CA ASN A 277 -35.26 -2.54 -27.84
C ASN A 277 -35.14 -3.73 -28.80
N GLN A 278 -34.99 -4.94 -28.29
CA GLN A 278 -34.98 -6.15 -29.11
C GLN A 278 -36.31 -6.34 -29.80
N SER A 279 -37.43 -6.21 -29.08
CA SER A 279 -38.78 -6.33 -29.64
C SER A 279 -39.06 -5.30 -30.75
N LEU A 280 -38.59 -4.06 -30.59
CA LEU A 280 -38.70 -3.01 -31.61
C LEU A 280 -37.88 -3.32 -32.88
N LYS A 281 -36.67 -3.83 -32.72
CA LYS A 281 -35.79 -4.23 -33.86
C LYS A 281 -36.38 -5.40 -34.61
N ASP A 282 -37.02 -6.36 -33.95
CA ASP A 282 -37.65 -7.51 -34.58
C ASP A 282 -38.94 -7.08 -35.35
N GLU A 283 -39.69 -6.09 -34.87
CA GLU A 283 -40.81 -5.49 -35.57
C GLU A 283 -40.40 -4.69 -36.80
N GLU A 284 -39.31 -3.92 -36.75
CA GLU A 284 -38.76 -3.19 -37.90
C GLU A 284 -38.24 -4.15 -39.00
N ASN A 285 -37.50 -5.19 -38.61
CA ASN A 285 -37.01 -6.20 -39.57
C ASN A 285 -38.16 -7.00 -40.20
N SER A 286 -39.26 -7.28 -39.50
CA SER A 286 -40.42 -7.96 -40.04
C SER A 286 -41.18 -7.09 -41.04
N SER A 287 -41.24 -5.76 -40.80
CA SER A 287 -41.91 -4.80 -41.69
C SER A 287 -41.12 -4.53 -43.00
N GLU A 288 -39.80 -4.62 -42.98
CA GLU A 288 -38.96 -4.51 -44.20
C GLU A 288 -39.07 -5.74 -45.11
N LEU A 289 -39.20 -6.94 -44.52
CA LEU A 289 -39.41 -8.20 -45.30
C LEU A 289 -40.75 -8.26 -46.04
N ASP A 290 -41.78 -7.61 -45.49
CA ASP A 290 -43.12 -7.56 -46.14
C ASP A 290 -43.19 -6.51 -47.27
N SER A 291 -42.28 -5.52 -47.32
CA SER A 291 -42.31 -4.46 -48.35
C SER A 291 -41.66 -4.89 -49.67
N ASP A 292 -40.82 -5.94 -49.72
CA ASP A 292 -40.13 -6.40 -50.91
C ASP A 292 -40.94 -7.45 -51.75
N SER A 293 -42.14 -7.85 -51.29
CA SER A 293 -42.94 -8.89 -51.96
C SER A 293 -44.00 -8.37 -52.94
N TYR A 294 -44.10 -7.04 -53.16
CA TYR A 294 -45.09 -6.49 -54.08
C TYR A 294 -44.46 -6.07 -55.42
N THR A 295 -44.29 -7.03 -56.36
CA THR A 295 -44.07 -6.74 -57.79
C THR A 295 -45.43 -6.76 -58.54
N PRO A 296 -45.89 -5.64 -59.18
CA PRO A 296 -47.12 -5.66 -59.97
C PRO A 296 -46.88 -6.41 -61.27
N ALA A 297 -47.69 -7.43 -61.54
CA ALA A 297 -47.69 -8.17 -62.81
C ALA A 297 -48.12 -7.27 -63.96
N GLU A 298 -47.20 -7.07 -64.95
CA GLU A 298 -47.47 -6.42 -66.25
C GLU A 298 -48.52 -7.17 -67.05
N LYS A 299 -49.68 -6.55 -67.22
CA LYS A 299 -50.70 -7.01 -68.19
C LYS A 299 -50.20 -6.81 -69.63
N LYS A 300 -49.74 -7.87 -70.33
CA LYS A 300 -49.61 -7.88 -71.80
C LYS A 300 -50.96 -7.75 -72.45
N ARG A 301 -51.27 -6.56 -73.02
CA ARG A 301 -52.36 -6.38 -73.96
C ARG A 301 -51.87 -6.91 -75.32
N LYS A 302 -52.46 -8.02 -75.80
CA LYS A 302 -52.56 -8.37 -77.27
C LYS A 302 -53.58 -7.45 -77.90
N GLY A 303 -53.17 -6.67 -78.88
CA GLY A 303 -54.04 -5.98 -79.83
C GLY A 303 -53.64 -6.30 -81.27
N LYS A 304 -54.63 -6.59 -82.04
CA LYS A 304 -54.59 -6.90 -83.47
C LYS A 304 -53.74 -5.94 -84.28
#